data_1482a0468aad9f1d2574cbb141d46d02
#
_entry.id   1482a0468aad9f1d2574cbb141d46d02
#
_cell.length_a   1.000
_cell.length_b   1.000
_cell.length_c   1.000
_cell.angle_alpha   90.00
_cell.angle_beta   90.00
_cell.angle_gamma   90.00
#
_symmetry.space_group_name_H-M   'P 1'
#
loop_
_entity.id
_entity.type
_entity.pdbx_description
1 polymer ?
#
loop_
_entity_poly.entity_id
_entity_poly.type
_entity_poly.pdbx_seq_one_letter_code
_entity_poly.pdbx_strand_id
1 'polypeptide(L)'
;MAGTGSSRRTFMAGAAAGAGALTAAGAATATAAAAAPAGAAATAASPGAAGRRVAVLGGGVAGLTAAHELAERGYAVTVYERRALGGKARSMDVPGSARGGRRPLPAEHGFRFIPGIYHNLPDTMRRIPFPGNPNGVWDNLVAPREMMFARAGGREDLRAPIPWPGHSAADLTPDELRRALGGILQTLVRLPLHETAYFLDRVLVFLTSCDERRDEVWEHTPWWEFVRAAQMSAEYQRILAVGITRNIVATKAEEASTRTVGTLGEAFVFNALGCGADGPPDRILNLPTNEAWIDPWEAHLRSLGVEFRIGWTVREVQYGGGRVSGVVASDPAGTRQTVTADHYVSALPVEHARRTWSAGLRAADPMLGRCDKLETDWMTGIQFYLTERAPLVHGHLNCIDSAWSLTAIQQAEHWPSRDFPAHYGDGTAVDCLSVDISEWDKPGILYGKTAKQCTRDEVAREVWAQLKASLNDTGRTLLSDSALHSWFLDPGVNGLGTPHPTNEDELLIHPTGTLHNRPSAGTRVPNFFLSGDYVAVDIDLATMEGANASARAAVNALLDRDDSQAARCTVTPRYRAPGMEAARRHDRWRYRLGLRNVFDVG
;
A
#
# COMPACT_ATOMS: atom_id res chain seq x y z
N MET A 1 -10.63 25.53 -54.69
CA MET A 1 -9.70 26.21 -53.79
C MET A 1 -9.42 25.24 -52.65
N ALA A 2 -8.21 24.69 -52.63
CA ALA A 2 -7.80 23.64 -51.72
C ALA A 2 -7.37 24.24 -50.36
N GLY A 3 -7.96 23.77 -49.31
CA GLY A 3 -7.54 24.07 -47.92
C GLY A 3 -6.75 22.92 -47.36
N THR A 4 -5.49 23.17 -47.08
CA THR A 4 -4.49 22.20 -46.59
C THR A 4 -4.75 21.79 -45.16
N GLY A 5 -5.08 20.53 -44.95
CA GLY A 5 -5.09 19.90 -43.64
C GLY A 5 -3.65 19.61 -43.16
N SER A 6 -3.20 20.31 -42.17
CA SER A 6 -1.93 20.04 -41.46
C SER A 6 -2.07 18.79 -40.62
N SER A 7 -1.32 17.75 -40.90
CA SER A 7 -1.40 16.47 -40.23
C SER A 7 -0.78 16.52 -38.84
N ARG A 8 -1.46 15.91 -37.85
CA ARG A 8 -1.02 15.72 -36.47
C ARG A 8 0.35 15.01 -36.28
N ARG A 9 0.96 14.52 -37.35
CA ARG A 9 2.30 13.90 -37.32
C ARG A 9 3.46 14.90 -37.19
N THR A 10 3.25 16.17 -37.51
CA THR A 10 4.32 17.18 -37.45
C THR A 10 4.53 17.76 -36.05
N PHE A 11 3.57 17.63 -35.14
CA PHE A 11 3.70 18.14 -33.78
C PHE A 11 4.51 17.21 -32.87
N MET A 12 4.51 15.91 -33.16
CA MET A 12 5.30 14.91 -32.40
C MET A 12 6.80 14.91 -32.77
N ALA A 13 7.17 15.43 -33.94
CA ALA A 13 8.57 15.52 -34.38
C ALA A 13 9.31 16.73 -33.78
N GLY A 14 8.59 17.74 -33.30
CA GLY A 14 9.18 18.95 -32.70
C GLY A 14 9.63 18.75 -31.25
N ALA A 15 9.03 17.80 -30.53
CA ALA A 15 9.39 17.51 -29.14
C ALA A 15 10.62 16.58 -29.02
N ALA A 16 10.94 15.83 -30.07
CA ALA A 16 12.10 14.93 -30.10
C ALA A 16 13.42 15.61 -30.49
N ALA A 17 13.36 16.79 -31.12
CA ALA A 17 14.56 17.52 -31.55
C ALA A 17 15.18 18.41 -30.46
N GLY A 18 14.52 18.62 -29.33
CA GLY A 18 15.05 19.40 -28.19
C GLY A 18 15.92 18.60 -27.21
N ALA A 19 15.91 17.27 -27.29
CA ALA A 19 16.63 16.39 -26.35
C ALA A 19 18.01 15.93 -26.85
N GLY A 20 18.42 16.34 -28.06
CA GLY A 20 19.64 15.86 -28.74
C GLY A 20 20.91 16.71 -28.59
N ALA A 21 20.88 17.81 -27.84
CA ALA A 21 22.00 18.78 -27.87
C ALA A 21 22.72 19.02 -26.54
N LEU A 22 22.58 18.14 -25.55
CA LEU A 22 23.28 18.26 -24.23
C LEU A 22 23.97 16.96 -23.77
N THR A 23 24.44 16.12 -24.69
CA THR A 23 25.29 14.97 -24.36
C THR A 23 26.65 15.07 -25.00
N ALA A 24 27.46 16.03 -24.59
CA ALA A 24 28.89 16.02 -24.82
C ALA A 24 29.59 16.93 -23.79
N ALA A 25 29.71 16.53 -22.55
CA ALA A 25 30.81 16.89 -21.63
C ALA A 25 30.68 16.11 -20.32
N GLY A 26 31.64 15.26 -20.00
CA GLY A 26 31.89 14.79 -18.65
C GLY A 26 31.48 13.34 -18.37
N ALA A 27 32.11 12.36 -19.04
CA ALA A 27 32.24 11.03 -18.49
C ALA A 27 33.24 11.03 -17.32
N ALA A 28 32.77 11.29 -16.12
CA ALA A 28 33.48 10.93 -14.91
C ALA A 28 32.93 9.56 -14.49
N THR A 29 33.75 8.53 -14.70
CA THR A 29 33.52 7.17 -14.21
C THR A 29 33.54 7.16 -12.69
N ALA A 30 32.36 7.26 -12.07
CA ALA A 30 32.18 6.83 -10.70
C ALA A 30 32.09 5.30 -10.72
N THR A 31 33.18 4.63 -10.40
CA THR A 31 33.19 3.21 -10.06
C THR A 31 32.34 3.02 -8.80
N ALA A 32 31.09 2.64 -8.98
CA ALA A 32 30.30 2.07 -7.91
C ALA A 32 30.99 0.77 -7.50
N ALA A 33 31.58 0.76 -6.31
CA ALA A 33 32.04 -0.47 -5.69
C ALA A 33 30.80 -1.35 -5.47
N ALA A 34 30.68 -2.39 -6.30
CA ALA A 34 29.73 -3.45 -6.07
C ALA A 34 30.10 -4.09 -4.73
N ALA A 35 29.29 -3.88 -3.70
CA ALA A 35 29.33 -4.67 -2.50
C ALA A 35 29.03 -6.11 -2.91
N ALA A 36 30.00 -7.00 -2.70
CA ALA A 36 29.81 -8.41 -2.89
C ALA A 36 28.63 -8.89 -2.03
N PRO A 37 27.81 -9.86 -2.50
CA PRO A 37 26.75 -10.42 -1.69
C PRO A 37 27.39 -11.02 -0.45
N ALA A 38 27.03 -10.51 0.73
CA ALA A 38 27.37 -11.12 1.99
C ALA A 38 26.70 -12.49 2.00
N GLY A 39 27.50 -13.53 1.76
CA GLY A 39 27.07 -14.90 1.97
C GLY A 39 26.50 -15.00 3.38
N ALA A 40 25.32 -15.62 3.51
CA ALA A 40 24.66 -15.88 4.77
C ALA A 40 25.58 -16.74 5.64
N ALA A 41 26.46 -16.10 6.40
CA ALA A 41 27.13 -16.74 7.52
C ALA A 41 26.02 -16.93 8.56
N ALA A 42 25.72 -18.18 8.90
CA ALA A 42 24.89 -18.52 10.04
C ALA A 42 25.47 -17.77 11.25
N THR A 43 24.83 -16.68 11.64
CA THR A 43 25.25 -15.89 12.80
C THR A 43 25.01 -16.76 14.02
N ALA A 44 26.09 -17.10 14.71
CA ALA A 44 26.02 -17.78 16.01
C ALA A 44 25.05 -17.00 16.91
N ALA A 45 24.11 -17.70 17.53
CA ALA A 45 23.12 -17.13 18.43
C ALA A 45 23.81 -16.19 19.44
N SER A 46 23.36 -14.94 19.49
CA SER A 46 23.91 -13.97 20.44
C SER A 46 23.64 -14.44 21.88
N PRO A 47 24.60 -14.29 22.83
CA PRO A 47 24.49 -14.85 24.19
C PRO A 47 23.25 -14.46 25.00
N GLY A 48 22.49 -13.47 24.61
CA GLY A 48 21.24 -13.04 25.27
C GLY A 48 19.95 -13.58 24.64
N ALA A 49 19.98 -14.08 23.41
CA ALA A 49 18.80 -14.51 22.63
C ALA A 49 18.59 -16.03 22.66
N ALA A 50 19.65 -16.80 22.95
CA ALA A 50 19.64 -18.26 22.82
C ALA A 50 18.52 -18.89 23.67
N GLY A 51 17.49 -19.44 22.99
CA GLY A 51 16.41 -20.19 23.60
C GLY A 51 15.22 -19.39 24.10
N ARG A 52 15.20 -18.03 24.03
CA ARG A 52 14.03 -17.23 24.38
C ARG A 52 12.91 -17.43 23.36
N ARG A 53 11.72 -17.68 23.87
CA ARG A 53 10.54 -17.98 23.07
C ARG A 53 9.73 -16.71 22.80
N VAL A 54 9.37 -16.49 21.54
CA VAL A 54 8.52 -15.37 21.13
C VAL A 54 7.25 -15.90 20.47
N ALA A 55 6.10 -15.51 20.99
CA ALA A 55 4.82 -15.73 20.36
C ALA A 55 4.45 -14.52 19.50
N VAL A 56 4.38 -14.71 18.18
CA VAL A 56 3.91 -13.71 17.21
C VAL A 56 2.44 -13.96 16.93
N LEU A 57 1.60 -12.97 17.21
CA LEU A 57 0.14 -13.05 17.12
C LEU A 57 -0.32 -12.40 15.82
N GLY A 58 -0.62 -13.21 14.80
CA GLY A 58 -0.95 -12.81 13.42
C GLY A 58 0.18 -13.14 12.44
N GLY A 59 -0.19 -13.71 11.29
CA GLY A 59 0.70 -14.16 10.21
C GLY A 59 0.66 -13.26 8.96
N GLY A 60 0.29 -11.97 9.10
CA GLY A 60 0.38 -10.98 8.03
C GLY A 60 1.81 -10.49 7.82
N VAL A 61 2.02 -9.49 6.94
CA VAL A 61 3.34 -8.93 6.63
C VAL A 61 4.10 -8.52 7.89
N ALA A 62 3.42 -7.87 8.85
CA ALA A 62 4.02 -7.47 10.12
C ALA A 62 4.51 -8.68 10.94
N GLY A 63 3.69 -9.72 11.07
CA GLY A 63 4.05 -10.92 11.82
C GLY A 63 5.15 -11.74 11.16
N LEU A 64 5.09 -11.91 9.84
CA LEU A 64 6.15 -12.58 9.07
C LEU A 64 7.47 -11.82 9.14
N THR A 65 7.44 -10.46 9.10
CA THR A 65 8.63 -9.63 9.28
C THR A 65 9.21 -9.80 10.68
N ALA A 66 8.38 -9.71 11.72
CA ALA A 66 8.84 -9.89 13.09
C ALA A 66 9.46 -11.28 13.30
N ALA A 67 8.82 -12.32 12.75
CA ALA A 67 9.34 -13.69 12.81
C ALA A 67 10.68 -13.83 12.08
N HIS A 68 10.84 -13.22 10.90
CA HIS A 68 12.06 -13.21 10.11
C HIS A 68 13.21 -12.56 10.91
N GLU A 69 13.00 -11.34 11.35
CA GLU A 69 14.02 -10.57 12.07
C GLU A 69 14.42 -11.24 13.40
N LEU A 70 13.46 -11.85 14.13
CA LEU A 70 13.72 -12.55 15.37
C LEU A 70 14.46 -13.88 15.15
N ALA A 71 14.03 -14.67 14.15
CA ALA A 71 14.66 -15.97 13.86
C ALA A 71 16.13 -15.82 13.41
N GLU A 72 16.43 -14.82 12.55
CA GLU A 72 17.82 -14.51 12.19
C GLU A 72 18.69 -14.09 13.39
N ARG A 73 18.08 -13.67 14.49
CA ARG A 73 18.75 -13.25 15.74
C ARG A 73 18.74 -14.33 16.82
N GLY A 74 18.30 -15.55 16.46
CA GLY A 74 18.38 -16.73 17.32
C GLY A 74 17.26 -16.90 18.34
N TYR A 75 16.14 -16.19 18.20
CA TYR A 75 14.95 -16.43 19.01
C TYR A 75 14.16 -17.63 18.51
N ALA A 76 13.53 -18.38 19.42
CA ALA A 76 12.59 -19.45 19.10
C ALA A 76 11.20 -18.85 18.85
N VAL A 77 10.78 -18.76 17.61
CA VAL A 77 9.56 -18.04 17.20
C VAL A 77 8.44 -19.01 16.84
N THR A 78 7.25 -18.76 17.37
CA THR A 78 5.99 -19.40 16.94
C THR A 78 4.99 -18.35 16.50
N VAL A 79 4.50 -18.47 15.26
CA VAL A 79 3.48 -17.58 14.68
C VAL A 79 2.10 -18.23 14.80
N TYR A 80 1.12 -17.50 15.35
CA TYR A 80 -0.27 -17.92 15.48
C TYR A 80 -1.14 -17.17 14.48
N GLU A 81 -1.74 -17.88 13.52
CA GLU A 81 -2.54 -17.28 12.45
C GLU A 81 -3.91 -17.96 12.34
N ARG A 82 -4.98 -17.16 12.23
CA ARG A 82 -6.36 -17.70 12.22
C ARG A 82 -6.77 -18.35 10.90
N ARG A 83 -6.22 -17.91 9.75
CA ARG A 83 -6.65 -18.37 8.42
C ARG A 83 -5.47 -18.82 7.55
N ALA A 84 -4.74 -17.87 7.00
CA ALA A 84 -3.64 -18.11 6.08
C ALA A 84 -2.58 -17.01 6.22
N LEU A 85 -1.34 -17.35 5.94
CA LEU A 85 -0.23 -16.41 5.96
C LEU A 85 -0.38 -15.32 4.89
N GLY A 86 0.28 -14.18 5.13
CA GLY A 86 0.24 -13.01 4.27
C GLY A 86 -0.83 -11.97 4.69
N GLY A 87 -1.84 -12.36 5.50
CA GLY A 87 -2.87 -11.44 6.00
C GLY A 87 -3.60 -10.72 4.86
N LYS A 88 -3.70 -9.39 4.91
CA LYS A 88 -4.32 -8.55 3.88
C LYS A 88 -3.47 -8.45 2.59
N ALA A 89 -2.25 -9.01 2.59
CA ALA A 89 -1.38 -9.04 1.40
C ALA A 89 -1.39 -10.38 0.65
N ARG A 90 -2.18 -11.37 1.05
CA ARG A 90 -2.23 -12.70 0.43
C ARG A 90 -2.97 -12.74 -0.89
N SER A 91 -2.67 -13.69 -1.75
CA SER A 91 -3.61 -14.22 -2.72
C SER A 91 -4.38 -15.41 -2.14
N MET A 92 -5.47 -15.80 -2.80
CA MET A 92 -6.38 -16.87 -2.39
C MET A 92 -6.70 -17.77 -3.57
N ASP A 93 -6.95 -19.02 -3.29
CA ASP A 93 -7.49 -19.96 -4.27
C ASP A 93 -9.01 -19.79 -4.41
N VAL A 94 -9.53 -19.68 -5.64
CA VAL A 94 -10.97 -19.68 -5.88
C VAL A 94 -11.50 -21.10 -5.70
N PRO A 95 -12.36 -21.34 -4.71
CA PRO A 95 -12.84 -22.69 -4.41
C PRO A 95 -13.55 -23.34 -5.60
N GLY A 96 -13.23 -24.61 -5.88
CA GLY A 96 -13.89 -25.39 -6.90
C GLY A 96 -13.61 -24.99 -8.35
N SER A 97 -12.63 -24.09 -8.61
CA SER A 97 -12.29 -23.65 -9.96
C SER A 97 -11.29 -24.57 -10.68
N ALA A 98 -10.51 -25.35 -9.95
CA ALA A 98 -9.48 -26.24 -10.52
C ALA A 98 -10.09 -27.40 -11.31
N ARG A 99 -9.54 -27.68 -12.50
CA ARG A 99 -9.88 -28.84 -13.35
C ARG A 99 -8.62 -29.36 -14.05
N GLY A 100 -8.64 -30.63 -14.40
CA GLY A 100 -7.59 -31.24 -15.23
C GLY A 100 -6.19 -31.18 -14.64
N GLY A 101 -6.05 -31.25 -13.32
CA GLY A 101 -4.76 -31.19 -12.62
C GLY A 101 -4.16 -29.78 -12.51
N ARG A 102 -4.86 -28.73 -12.93
CA ARG A 102 -4.44 -27.34 -12.78
C ARG A 102 -4.67 -26.84 -11.36
N ARG A 103 -3.98 -25.76 -10.99
CA ARG A 103 -4.24 -25.02 -9.76
C ARG A 103 -5.59 -24.29 -9.82
N PRO A 104 -6.21 -23.97 -8.68
CA PRO A 104 -7.35 -23.06 -8.66
C PRO A 104 -7.03 -21.71 -9.32
N LEU A 105 -8.05 -21.00 -9.79
CA LEU A 105 -7.91 -19.62 -10.22
C LEU A 105 -7.39 -18.77 -9.05
N PRO A 106 -6.33 -17.96 -9.25
CA PRO A 106 -5.78 -17.12 -8.18
C PRO A 106 -6.60 -15.85 -8.01
N ALA A 107 -6.89 -15.48 -6.76
CA ALA A 107 -7.56 -14.23 -6.41
C ALA A 107 -6.71 -13.42 -5.44
N GLU A 108 -6.59 -12.13 -5.70
CA GLU A 108 -5.89 -11.22 -4.80
C GLU A 108 -6.86 -10.64 -3.74
N HIS A 109 -6.38 -10.52 -2.50
CA HIS A 109 -7.20 -9.95 -1.44
C HIS A 109 -7.53 -8.48 -1.68
N GLY A 110 -6.59 -7.71 -2.22
CA GLY A 110 -6.73 -6.28 -2.47
C GLY A 110 -5.68 -5.74 -3.45
N PHE A 111 -5.51 -4.44 -3.47
CA PHE A 111 -4.64 -3.72 -4.38
C PHE A 111 -3.16 -4.08 -4.23
N ARG A 112 -2.49 -4.36 -5.36
CA ARG A 112 -1.09 -4.74 -5.41
C ARG A 112 -0.25 -3.63 -6.00
N PHE A 113 0.38 -2.87 -5.10
CA PHE A 113 1.20 -1.73 -5.43
C PHE A 113 2.41 -1.69 -4.49
N ILE A 114 3.61 -1.86 -5.04
CA ILE A 114 4.87 -1.84 -4.28
C ILE A 114 5.73 -0.72 -4.85
N PRO A 115 5.43 0.54 -4.52
CA PRO A 115 6.10 1.69 -5.10
C PRO A 115 7.57 1.78 -4.68
N GLY A 116 8.36 2.53 -5.46
CA GLY A 116 9.77 2.76 -5.19
C GLY A 116 10.06 3.53 -3.90
N ILE A 117 9.04 4.12 -3.27
CA ILE A 117 9.15 4.75 -1.94
C ILE A 117 9.30 3.74 -0.80
N TYR A 118 9.07 2.46 -1.06
CA TYR A 118 9.27 1.39 -0.09
C TYR A 118 10.75 1.01 -0.02
N HIS A 119 11.30 0.89 1.17
CA HIS A 119 12.70 0.53 1.43
C HIS A 119 12.84 -0.68 2.35
N ASN A 120 12.04 -0.71 3.43
CA ASN A 120 12.14 -1.75 4.45
C ASN A 120 11.59 -3.09 3.94
N LEU A 121 10.45 -3.06 3.27
CA LEU A 121 9.87 -4.27 2.66
C LEU A 121 10.73 -4.84 1.53
N PRO A 122 11.22 -4.06 0.55
CA PRO A 122 12.18 -4.54 -0.46
C PRO A 122 13.45 -5.14 0.14
N ASP A 123 14.00 -4.58 1.21
CA ASP A 123 15.13 -5.18 1.92
C ASP A 123 14.78 -6.57 2.48
N THR A 124 13.62 -6.74 3.09
CA THR A 124 13.13 -8.05 3.52
C THR A 124 12.96 -9.00 2.34
N MET A 125 12.37 -8.54 1.22
CA MET A 125 12.15 -9.36 0.02
C MET A 125 13.46 -9.87 -0.59
N ARG A 126 14.54 -9.09 -0.54
CA ARG A 126 15.87 -9.52 -1.02
C ARG A 126 16.47 -10.64 -0.19
N ARG A 127 16.08 -10.79 1.07
CA ARG A 127 16.56 -11.85 1.97
C ARG A 127 15.73 -13.14 1.90
N ILE A 128 14.64 -13.16 1.17
CA ILE A 128 13.80 -14.35 0.99
C ILE A 128 14.27 -15.09 -0.27
N PRO A 129 14.85 -16.30 -0.18
CA PRO A 129 15.32 -17.03 -1.34
C PRO A 129 14.20 -17.38 -2.32
N PHE A 130 14.49 -17.27 -3.61
CA PHE A 130 13.58 -17.70 -4.68
C PHE A 130 14.38 -18.39 -5.80
N PRO A 131 13.96 -19.55 -6.30
CA PRO A 131 14.70 -20.29 -7.32
C PRO A 131 14.94 -19.46 -8.59
N GLY A 132 16.20 -19.32 -8.98
CA GLY A 132 16.61 -18.59 -10.18
C GLY A 132 16.78 -17.08 -9.99
N ASN A 133 16.44 -16.53 -8.83
CA ASN A 133 16.52 -15.10 -8.54
C ASN A 133 17.73 -14.77 -7.65
N PRO A 134 18.73 -14.03 -8.13
CA PRO A 134 19.91 -13.68 -7.32
C PRO A 134 19.59 -12.74 -6.14
N ASN A 135 18.54 -11.92 -6.25
CA ASN A 135 18.08 -11.04 -5.17
C ASN A 135 16.78 -11.56 -4.52
N GLY A 136 16.58 -12.88 -4.51
CA GLY A 136 15.42 -13.50 -3.88
C GLY A 136 14.09 -13.06 -4.47
N VAL A 137 13.08 -12.99 -3.61
CA VAL A 137 11.71 -12.59 -3.98
C VAL A 137 11.63 -11.16 -4.59
N TRP A 138 12.59 -10.29 -4.28
CA TRP A 138 12.63 -8.94 -4.85
C TRP A 138 12.67 -8.95 -6.39
N ASP A 139 13.32 -9.93 -7.01
CA ASP A 139 13.41 -10.07 -8.47
C ASP A 139 12.05 -10.49 -9.10
N ASN A 140 11.07 -10.86 -8.30
CA ASN A 140 9.69 -11.08 -8.76
C ASN A 140 8.91 -9.76 -8.93
N LEU A 141 9.48 -8.62 -8.56
CA LEU A 141 8.88 -7.31 -8.78
C LEU A 141 9.15 -6.84 -10.22
N VAL A 142 8.08 -6.57 -10.96
CA VAL A 142 8.13 -6.05 -12.32
C VAL A 142 7.51 -4.66 -12.38
N ALA A 143 8.08 -3.80 -13.24
CA ALA A 143 7.57 -2.46 -13.44
C ALA A 143 6.48 -2.43 -14.51
N PRO A 144 5.30 -1.89 -14.22
CA PRO A 144 4.33 -1.49 -15.23
C PRO A 144 4.93 -0.43 -16.16
N ARG A 145 4.36 -0.31 -17.37
CA ARG A 145 4.85 0.65 -18.37
C ARG A 145 4.12 1.98 -18.33
N GLU A 146 2.86 1.95 -17.94
CA GLU A 146 2.00 3.13 -17.87
C GLU A 146 0.90 2.95 -16.82
N MET A 147 0.31 4.07 -16.41
CA MET A 147 -0.88 4.13 -15.56
C MET A 147 -1.99 4.82 -16.35
N MET A 148 -3.23 4.39 -16.19
CA MET A 148 -4.40 4.98 -16.83
C MET A 148 -5.39 5.50 -15.81
N PHE A 149 -5.86 6.72 -16.02
CA PHE A 149 -7.00 7.30 -15.33
C PHE A 149 -8.17 7.27 -16.31
N ALA A 150 -8.99 6.24 -16.19
CA ALA A 150 -10.15 6.05 -17.05
C ALA A 150 -11.27 7.04 -16.68
N ARG A 151 -11.86 7.62 -17.70
CA ARG A 151 -12.92 8.61 -17.59
C ARG A 151 -14.22 8.01 -18.12
N ALA A 152 -15.35 8.45 -17.58
CA ALA A 152 -16.67 8.05 -18.08
C ALA A 152 -17.35 9.20 -18.85
N GLY A 153 -18.37 8.86 -19.64
CA GLY A 153 -19.17 9.84 -20.39
C GLY A 153 -18.50 10.40 -21.63
N GLY A 154 -17.70 9.59 -22.33
CA GLY A 154 -17.02 9.98 -23.58
C GLY A 154 -15.86 10.93 -23.40
N ARG A 155 -15.38 11.11 -22.18
CA ARG A 155 -14.20 11.92 -21.87
C ARG A 155 -12.92 11.16 -22.22
N GLU A 156 -11.88 11.90 -22.64
CA GLU A 156 -10.59 11.30 -22.97
C GLU A 156 -9.89 10.75 -21.72
N ASP A 157 -9.48 9.48 -21.76
CA ASP A 157 -8.66 8.87 -20.73
C ASP A 157 -7.28 9.52 -20.64
N LEU A 158 -6.77 9.63 -19.42
CA LEU A 158 -5.44 10.16 -19.16
C LEU A 158 -4.47 8.98 -18.97
N ARG A 159 -3.38 8.97 -19.73
CA ARG A 159 -2.33 7.95 -19.62
C ARG A 159 -1.00 8.58 -19.23
N ALA A 160 -0.38 8.04 -18.18
CA ALA A 160 0.92 8.47 -17.70
C ALA A 160 1.94 7.34 -17.88
N PRO A 161 3.08 7.59 -18.57
CA PRO A 161 4.16 6.60 -18.67
C PRO A 161 4.82 6.36 -17.31
N ILE A 162 5.30 5.14 -17.07
CA ILE A 162 6.08 4.75 -15.89
C ILE A 162 7.36 4.05 -16.39
N PRO A 163 8.56 4.46 -15.98
CA PRO A 163 8.87 5.65 -15.18
C PRO A 163 8.64 6.95 -15.94
N TRP A 164 8.30 8.01 -15.21
CA TRP A 164 8.26 9.34 -15.83
C TRP A 164 9.66 9.72 -16.33
N PRO A 165 9.84 10.33 -17.53
CA PRO A 165 11.15 10.67 -18.07
C PRO A 165 11.95 11.51 -17.07
N GLY A 166 13.14 10.99 -16.71
CA GLY A 166 13.87 11.39 -15.54
C GLY A 166 14.29 12.85 -15.45
N HIS A 167 14.16 13.35 -14.24
CA HIS A 167 14.95 14.48 -13.75
C HIS A 167 15.72 13.99 -12.53
N SER A 168 17.05 14.08 -12.54
CA SER A 168 17.84 13.94 -11.32
C SER A 168 17.59 15.20 -10.51
N ALA A 169 16.87 15.08 -9.40
CA ALA A 169 16.29 16.22 -8.69
C ALA A 169 16.63 16.24 -7.21
N ALA A 170 17.80 15.74 -6.84
CA ALA A 170 18.23 15.69 -5.43
C ALA A 170 18.23 17.08 -4.74
N ASP A 171 18.44 18.16 -5.50
CA ASP A 171 18.64 19.51 -4.99
C ASP A 171 17.64 20.55 -5.54
N LEU A 172 16.43 20.12 -5.96
CA LEU A 172 15.44 21.06 -6.50
C LEU A 172 15.03 22.11 -5.47
N THR A 173 15.13 23.36 -5.88
CA THR A 173 14.50 24.47 -5.17
C THR A 173 12.97 24.40 -5.28
N PRO A 174 12.21 25.07 -4.39
CA PRO A 174 10.76 25.13 -4.49
C PRO A 174 10.24 25.58 -5.87
N ASP A 175 10.91 26.56 -6.51
CA ASP A 175 10.52 27.08 -7.83
C ASP A 175 10.79 26.10 -8.97
N GLU A 176 11.89 25.35 -8.90
CA GLU A 176 12.19 24.30 -9.88
C GLU A 176 11.22 23.13 -9.76
N LEU A 177 10.91 22.72 -8.53
CA LEU A 177 9.90 21.70 -8.26
C LEU A 177 8.52 22.12 -8.76
N ARG A 178 8.12 23.38 -8.50
CA ARG A 178 6.87 23.94 -9.02
C ARG A 178 6.77 23.87 -10.55
N ARG A 179 7.86 24.21 -11.26
CA ARG A 179 7.92 24.14 -12.72
C ARG A 179 7.81 22.71 -13.23
N ALA A 180 8.53 21.77 -12.62
CA ALA A 180 8.48 20.35 -12.99
C ALA A 180 7.09 19.75 -12.80
N LEU A 181 6.49 19.95 -11.62
CA LEU A 181 5.14 19.48 -11.31
C LEU A 181 4.07 20.16 -12.17
N GLY A 182 4.23 21.46 -12.47
CA GLY A 182 3.33 22.19 -13.34
C GLY A 182 3.25 21.60 -14.73
N GLY A 183 4.39 21.24 -15.32
CA GLY A 183 4.46 20.56 -16.61
C GLY A 183 3.75 19.19 -16.59
N ILE A 184 3.97 18.41 -15.53
CA ILE A 184 3.32 17.11 -15.31
C ILE A 184 1.80 17.26 -15.23
N LEU A 185 1.32 18.14 -14.34
CA LEU A 185 -0.12 18.33 -14.13
C LEU A 185 -0.83 18.89 -15.35
N GLN A 186 -0.23 19.85 -16.08
CA GLN A 186 -0.81 20.38 -17.31
C GLN A 186 -0.92 19.33 -18.42
N THR A 187 0.05 18.44 -18.49
CA THR A 187 0.07 17.35 -19.48
C THR A 187 -0.96 16.27 -19.13
N LEU A 188 -1.05 15.91 -17.86
CA LEU A 188 -1.87 14.78 -17.39
C LEU A 188 -3.32 15.16 -17.07
N VAL A 189 -3.57 16.35 -16.50
CA VAL A 189 -4.86 16.60 -15.85
C VAL A 189 -5.74 17.61 -16.60
N ARG A 190 -5.17 18.44 -17.50
CA ARG A 190 -5.89 19.43 -18.33
C ARG A 190 -6.87 20.33 -17.55
N LEU A 191 -6.52 20.68 -16.32
CA LEU A 191 -7.30 21.62 -15.52
C LEU A 191 -7.09 23.07 -15.99
N PRO A 192 -8.02 23.99 -15.65
CA PRO A 192 -7.79 25.42 -15.80
C PRO A 192 -6.47 25.85 -15.14
N LEU A 193 -5.74 26.75 -15.81
CA LEU A 193 -4.39 27.16 -15.36
C LEU A 193 -4.39 27.70 -13.93
N HIS A 194 -5.43 28.45 -13.52
CA HIS A 194 -5.53 28.99 -12.17
C HIS A 194 -5.72 27.90 -11.11
N GLU A 195 -6.48 26.84 -11.40
CA GLU A 195 -6.68 25.70 -10.50
C GLU A 195 -5.40 24.89 -10.37
N THR A 196 -4.72 24.64 -11.50
CA THR A 196 -3.41 23.98 -11.50
C THR A 196 -2.38 24.76 -10.68
N ALA A 197 -2.30 26.09 -10.89
CA ALA A 197 -1.40 26.96 -10.15
C ALA A 197 -1.70 26.94 -8.66
N TYR A 198 -2.98 27.03 -8.29
CA TYR A 198 -3.40 26.96 -6.91
C TYR A 198 -3.03 25.63 -6.24
N PHE A 199 -3.30 24.51 -6.89
CA PHE A 199 -2.92 23.20 -6.36
C PHE A 199 -1.40 23.08 -6.14
N LEU A 200 -0.60 23.58 -7.08
CA LEU A 200 0.86 23.61 -6.95
C LEU A 200 1.32 24.45 -5.76
N ASP A 201 0.66 25.60 -5.51
CA ASP A 201 0.95 26.41 -4.33
C ASP A 201 0.62 25.65 -3.04
N ARG A 202 -0.49 24.90 -3.00
CA ARG A 202 -0.81 24.03 -1.85
C ARG A 202 0.21 22.92 -1.64
N VAL A 203 0.66 22.28 -2.72
CA VAL A 203 1.75 21.28 -2.66
C VAL A 203 3.02 21.92 -2.07
N LEU A 204 3.42 23.11 -2.53
CA LEU A 204 4.58 23.82 -1.99
C LEU A 204 4.40 24.21 -0.52
N VAL A 205 3.22 24.68 -0.13
CA VAL A 205 2.90 24.94 1.28
C VAL A 205 3.16 23.70 2.12
N PHE A 206 2.69 22.53 1.69
CA PHE A 206 2.89 21.29 2.42
C PHE A 206 4.37 20.89 2.47
N LEU A 207 5.06 20.89 1.34
CA LEU A 207 6.46 20.45 1.21
C LEU A 207 7.44 21.32 2.04
N THR A 208 7.11 22.60 2.19
CA THR A 208 7.90 23.56 2.95
C THR A 208 7.43 23.75 4.40
N SER A 209 6.33 23.12 4.81
CA SER A 209 5.86 23.14 6.19
C SER A 209 6.79 22.37 7.11
N CYS A 210 7.08 22.95 8.27
CA CYS A 210 7.82 22.28 9.34
C CYS A 210 6.99 21.15 9.98
N ASP A 211 7.67 20.26 10.70
CA ASP A 211 7.01 19.09 11.30
C ASP A 211 5.93 19.52 12.31
N GLU A 212 6.21 20.55 13.11
CA GLU A 212 5.25 21.08 14.10
C GLU A 212 3.95 21.57 13.42
N ARG A 213 4.06 22.29 12.28
CA ARG A 213 2.86 22.71 11.53
C ARG A 213 2.14 21.53 10.90
N ARG A 214 2.88 20.52 10.40
CA ARG A 214 2.26 19.31 9.86
C ARG A 214 1.47 18.55 10.91
N ASP A 215 2.04 18.40 12.11
CA ASP A 215 1.45 17.61 13.19
C ASP A 215 0.31 18.34 13.91
N GLU A 216 0.38 19.69 14.04
CA GLU A 216 -0.60 20.45 14.82
C GLU A 216 -1.65 21.16 13.95
N VAL A 217 -1.35 21.48 12.68
CA VAL A 217 -2.30 22.16 11.79
C VAL A 217 -2.80 21.22 10.72
N TRP A 218 -1.89 20.65 9.92
CA TRP A 218 -2.28 19.81 8.78
C TRP A 218 -2.85 18.46 9.19
N GLU A 219 -2.51 17.95 10.35
CA GLU A 219 -3.15 16.76 10.92
C GLU A 219 -4.65 17.00 11.22
N HIS A 220 -5.01 18.21 11.58
CA HIS A 220 -6.39 18.60 11.92
C HIS A 220 -7.13 19.31 10.77
N THR A 221 -6.52 19.40 9.60
CA THR A 221 -7.11 20.02 8.40
C THR A 221 -7.49 18.92 7.41
N PRO A 222 -8.77 18.77 7.03
CA PRO A 222 -9.17 17.84 5.97
C PRO A 222 -8.50 18.19 4.64
N TRP A 223 -8.15 17.18 3.85
CA TRP A 223 -7.57 17.37 2.52
C TRP A 223 -8.45 18.22 1.62
N TRP A 224 -9.77 18.00 1.66
CA TRP A 224 -10.76 18.79 0.94
C TRP A 224 -10.66 20.29 1.21
N GLU A 225 -10.51 20.67 2.48
CA GLU A 225 -10.34 22.06 2.89
C GLU A 225 -8.97 22.60 2.50
N PHE A 226 -7.92 21.80 2.70
CA PHE A 226 -6.55 22.20 2.38
C PHE A 226 -6.40 22.58 0.91
N VAL A 227 -6.97 21.79 0.00
CA VAL A 227 -6.94 22.07 -1.44
C VAL A 227 -8.09 22.96 -1.92
N ARG A 228 -8.94 23.45 -1.01
CA ARG A 228 -10.13 24.29 -1.29
C ARG A 228 -11.06 23.69 -2.35
N ALA A 229 -11.28 22.40 -2.31
CA ALA A 229 -12.01 21.67 -3.34
C ALA A 229 -13.42 22.22 -3.60
N ALA A 230 -14.13 22.67 -2.55
CA ALA A 230 -15.49 23.23 -2.68
C ALA A 230 -15.59 24.46 -3.58
N GLN A 231 -14.48 25.18 -3.81
CA GLN A 231 -14.43 26.40 -4.62
C GLN A 231 -13.89 26.16 -6.03
N MET A 232 -13.52 24.94 -6.34
CA MET A 232 -12.88 24.52 -7.59
C MET A 232 -13.87 23.78 -8.50
N SER A 233 -13.48 23.58 -9.76
CA SER A 233 -14.29 22.85 -10.72
C SER A 233 -14.56 21.41 -10.28
N ALA A 234 -15.64 20.82 -10.77
CA ALA A 234 -15.95 19.41 -10.53
C ALA A 234 -14.81 18.47 -10.98
N GLU A 235 -14.06 18.87 -12.01
CA GLU A 235 -12.91 18.13 -12.51
C GLU A 235 -11.75 18.13 -11.50
N TYR A 236 -11.42 19.28 -10.95
CA TYR A 236 -10.44 19.42 -9.88
C TYR A 236 -10.82 18.57 -8.65
N GLN A 237 -12.08 18.67 -8.20
CA GLN A 237 -12.60 17.91 -7.06
C GLN A 237 -12.41 16.40 -7.28
N ARG A 238 -12.74 15.93 -8.48
CA ARG A 238 -12.70 14.52 -8.83
C ARG A 238 -11.29 13.97 -8.89
N ILE A 239 -10.36 14.69 -9.50
CA ILE A 239 -8.99 14.21 -9.74
C ILE A 239 -8.08 14.50 -8.55
N LEU A 240 -8.05 15.75 -8.05
CA LEU A 240 -7.06 16.19 -7.08
C LEU A 240 -7.55 16.14 -5.61
N ALA A 241 -8.85 16.07 -5.38
CA ALA A 241 -9.35 15.83 -4.04
C ALA A 241 -9.69 14.33 -3.84
N VAL A 242 -10.70 13.81 -4.54
CA VAL A 242 -11.20 12.43 -4.35
C VAL A 242 -10.23 11.38 -4.92
N GLY A 243 -9.68 11.61 -6.11
CA GLY A 243 -8.79 10.66 -6.78
C GLY A 243 -7.50 10.37 -6.01
N ILE A 244 -6.97 11.35 -5.26
CA ILE A 244 -5.77 11.19 -4.44
C ILE A 244 -6.09 10.54 -3.08
N THR A 245 -7.31 10.63 -2.60
CA THR A 245 -7.73 10.12 -1.29
C THR A 245 -8.54 8.84 -1.41
N ARG A 246 -9.81 8.92 -1.81
CA ARG A 246 -10.72 7.76 -1.79
C ARG A 246 -10.25 6.59 -2.65
N ASN A 247 -9.76 6.88 -3.86
CA ASN A 247 -9.34 5.82 -4.78
C ASN A 247 -8.03 5.12 -4.37
N ILE A 248 -7.15 5.80 -3.62
CA ILE A 248 -5.83 5.27 -3.27
C ILE A 248 -5.80 4.72 -1.84
N VAL A 249 -6.46 5.41 -0.89
CA VAL A 249 -6.34 5.10 0.54
C VAL A 249 -7.69 4.93 1.25
N ALA A 250 -8.77 4.79 0.48
CA ALA A 250 -10.15 4.58 0.96
C ALA A 250 -10.68 5.62 1.97
N THR A 251 -9.95 6.70 2.24
CA THR A 251 -10.39 7.77 3.13
C THR A 251 -11.07 8.87 2.31
N LYS A 252 -12.24 9.35 2.73
CA LYS A 252 -12.94 10.47 2.07
C LYS A 252 -12.10 11.74 2.17
N ALA A 253 -12.09 12.56 1.11
CA ALA A 253 -11.30 13.80 1.07
C ALA A 253 -11.70 14.80 2.18
N GLU A 254 -12.98 14.80 2.56
CA GLU A 254 -13.57 15.63 3.59
C GLU A 254 -13.14 15.25 5.02
N GLU A 255 -12.59 14.06 5.19
CA GLU A 255 -12.18 13.50 6.47
C GLU A 255 -10.66 13.26 6.54
N ALA A 256 -10.02 13.01 5.40
CA ALA A 256 -8.61 12.61 5.30
C ALA A 256 -7.68 13.69 5.85
N SER A 257 -6.76 13.29 6.75
CA SER A 257 -5.71 14.17 7.27
C SER A 257 -4.82 14.69 6.14
N THR A 258 -4.72 16.01 6.04
CA THR A 258 -3.78 16.66 5.09
C THR A 258 -2.34 16.25 5.36
N ARG A 259 -1.98 16.02 6.63
CA ARG A 259 -0.65 15.54 6.99
C ARG A 259 -0.36 14.18 6.34
N THR A 260 -1.25 13.22 6.47
CA THR A 260 -1.09 11.88 5.91
C THR A 260 -1.10 11.91 4.38
N VAL A 261 -2.10 12.55 3.76
CA VAL A 261 -2.20 12.65 2.29
C VAL A 261 -1.00 13.41 1.71
N GLY A 262 -0.62 14.53 2.31
CA GLY A 262 0.51 15.35 1.87
C GLY A 262 1.85 14.63 2.04
N THR A 263 2.04 13.86 3.12
CA THR A 263 3.25 13.05 3.35
C THR A 263 3.41 11.96 2.30
N LEU A 264 2.32 11.28 1.95
CA LEU A 264 2.31 10.30 0.86
C LEU A 264 2.57 10.99 -0.50
N GLY A 265 1.89 12.11 -0.76
CA GLY A 265 2.07 12.90 -1.97
C GLY A 265 3.52 13.39 -2.13
N GLU A 266 4.16 13.86 -1.04
CA GLU A 266 5.59 14.21 -1.02
C GLU A 266 6.46 13.04 -1.45
N ALA A 267 6.23 11.85 -0.88
CA ALA A 267 7.00 10.66 -1.21
C ALA A 267 6.85 10.28 -2.69
N PHE A 268 5.64 10.29 -3.23
CA PHE A 268 5.38 9.98 -4.65
C PHE A 268 5.96 11.01 -5.60
N VAL A 269 5.87 12.30 -5.28
CA VAL A 269 6.47 13.37 -6.08
C VAL A 269 7.98 13.16 -6.22
N PHE A 270 8.68 12.95 -5.13
CA PHE A 270 10.13 12.73 -5.17
C PHE A 270 10.50 11.39 -5.81
N ASN A 271 9.72 10.33 -5.60
CA ASN A 271 9.92 9.05 -6.27
C ASN A 271 9.76 9.17 -7.80
N ALA A 272 8.74 9.89 -8.27
CA ALA A 272 8.54 10.15 -9.70
C ALA A 272 9.70 10.96 -10.32
N LEU A 273 10.38 11.78 -9.51
CA LEU A 273 11.58 12.52 -9.89
C LEU A 273 12.88 11.71 -9.70
N GLY A 274 12.79 10.42 -9.35
CA GLY A 274 13.94 9.52 -9.15
C GLY A 274 14.69 9.75 -7.83
N CYS A 275 14.10 10.49 -6.87
CA CYS A 275 14.72 10.79 -5.58
C CYS A 275 14.21 9.84 -4.50
N GLY A 276 15.12 9.33 -3.66
CA GLY A 276 14.75 8.47 -2.52
C GLY A 276 13.96 7.23 -2.94
N ALA A 277 14.31 6.61 -4.05
CA ALA A 277 13.62 5.47 -4.62
C ALA A 277 14.43 4.19 -4.47
N ASP A 278 13.75 3.08 -4.13
CA ASP A 278 14.27 1.72 -4.26
C ASP A 278 13.71 1.08 -5.55
N GLY A 279 14.07 1.65 -6.71
CA GLY A 279 13.63 1.19 -8.02
C GLY A 279 12.47 2.01 -8.62
N PRO A 280 11.75 1.46 -9.62
CA PRO A 280 10.71 2.18 -10.35
C PRO A 280 9.58 2.70 -9.45
N PRO A 281 8.90 3.79 -9.86
CA PRO A 281 7.79 4.38 -9.10
C PRO A 281 6.63 3.43 -8.83
N ASP A 282 6.42 2.44 -9.70
CA ASP A 282 5.40 1.42 -9.56
C ASP A 282 5.99 0.04 -9.82
N ARG A 283 5.64 -0.93 -8.99
CA ARG A 283 6.02 -2.34 -9.11
C ARG A 283 4.88 -3.24 -8.66
N ILE A 284 4.78 -4.37 -9.33
CA ILE A 284 3.84 -5.44 -9.02
C ILE A 284 4.56 -6.79 -9.08
N LEU A 285 3.93 -7.85 -8.61
CA LEU A 285 4.51 -9.19 -8.65
C LEU A 285 4.27 -9.86 -10.01
N ASN A 286 5.24 -10.65 -10.48
CA ASN A 286 5.21 -11.38 -11.76
C ASN A 286 4.51 -12.74 -11.67
N LEU A 287 3.83 -13.04 -10.57
CA LEU A 287 3.02 -14.24 -10.28
C LEU A 287 1.96 -13.86 -9.23
N PRO A 288 0.96 -14.73 -8.96
CA PRO A 288 0.06 -14.56 -7.82
C PRO A 288 0.85 -14.33 -6.52
N THR A 289 0.34 -13.47 -5.64
CA THR A 289 1.11 -12.99 -4.48
C THR A 289 1.65 -14.12 -3.61
N ASN A 290 0.87 -15.17 -3.35
CA ASN A 290 1.38 -16.28 -2.55
C ASN A 290 2.53 -17.00 -3.27
N GLU A 291 2.39 -17.28 -4.56
CA GLU A 291 3.43 -17.97 -5.33
C GLU A 291 4.71 -17.15 -5.47
N ALA A 292 4.57 -15.84 -5.66
CA ALA A 292 5.71 -14.94 -5.87
C ALA A 292 6.43 -14.56 -4.58
N TRP A 293 5.73 -14.57 -3.44
CA TRP A 293 6.26 -13.95 -2.23
C TRP A 293 5.95 -14.71 -0.93
N ILE A 294 4.66 -14.99 -0.61
CA ILE A 294 4.28 -15.48 0.72
C ILE A 294 4.74 -16.92 0.95
N ASP A 295 4.51 -17.84 -0.01
CA ASP A 295 4.91 -19.25 0.10
C ASP A 295 6.45 -19.41 0.19
N PRO A 296 7.26 -18.71 -0.64
CA PRO A 296 8.72 -18.69 -0.47
C PRO A 296 9.14 -18.13 0.90
N TRP A 297 8.46 -17.12 1.41
CA TRP A 297 8.77 -16.55 2.71
C TRP A 297 8.47 -17.53 3.85
N GLU A 298 7.32 -18.19 3.81
CA GLU A 298 6.99 -19.26 4.75
C GLU A 298 8.06 -20.37 4.73
N ALA A 299 8.43 -20.85 3.55
CA ALA A 299 9.43 -21.89 3.39
C ALA A 299 10.79 -21.46 3.97
N HIS A 300 11.21 -20.23 3.73
CA HIS A 300 12.42 -19.66 4.30
C HIS A 300 12.34 -19.58 5.83
N LEU A 301 11.27 -19.07 6.39
CA LEU A 301 11.09 -18.96 7.84
C LEU A 301 11.07 -20.33 8.53
N ARG A 302 10.44 -21.32 7.92
CA ARG A 302 10.50 -22.71 8.41
C ARG A 302 11.93 -23.26 8.41
N SER A 303 12.74 -22.93 7.40
CA SER A 303 14.17 -23.31 7.38
C SER A 303 14.99 -22.63 8.47
N LEU A 304 14.57 -21.47 8.95
CA LEU A 304 15.14 -20.77 10.11
C LEU A 304 14.60 -21.28 11.45
N GLY A 305 13.72 -22.29 11.46
CA GLY A 305 13.15 -22.89 12.68
C GLY A 305 11.90 -22.20 13.20
N VAL A 306 11.27 -21.31 12.44
CA VAL A 306 9.98 -20.69 12.83
C VAL A 306 8.86 -21.73 12.77
N GLU A 307 8.09 -21.84 13.84
CA GLU A 307 6.87 -22.65 13.89
C GLU A 307 5.65 -21.82 13.50
N PHE A 308 4.74 -22.45 12.74
CA PHE A 308 3.46 -21.85 12.34
C PHE A 308 2.28 -22.65 12.89
N ARG A 309 1.40 -21.97 13.60
CA ARG A 309 0.13 -22.48 14.14
C ARG A 309 -1.03 -21.88 13.35
N ILE A 310 -1.30 -22.46 12.17
CA ILE A 310 -2.38 -22.03 11.29
C ILE A 310 -3.72 -22.54 11.81
N GLY A 311 -4.79 -21.74 11.66
CA GLY A 311 -6.13 -22.01 12.22
C GLY A 311 -6.28 -21.60 13.69
N TRP A 312 -5.24 -21.00 14.28
CA TRP A 312 -5.29 -20.55 15.67
C TRP A 312 -5.76 -19.10 15.79
N THR A 313 -6.87 -18.91 16.50
CA THR A 313 -7.46 -17.58 16.71
C THR A 313 -7.10 -17.04 18.09
N VAL A 314 -6.38 -15.93 18.14
CA VAL A 314 -6.08 -15.18 19.37
C VAL A 314 -7.38 -14.60 19.94
N ARG A 315 -7.64 -14.84 21.20
CA ARG A 315 -8.86 -14.41 21.91
C ARG A 315 -8.59 -13.32 22.95
N GLU A 316 -7.54 -13.48 23.75
CA GLU A 316 -7.24 -12.55 24.82
C GLU A 316 -5.75 -12.55 25.14
N VAL A 317 -5.18 -11.37 25.37
CA VAL A 317 -3.85 -11.16 25.92
C VAL A 317 -4.01 -10.95 27.43
N GLN A 318 -3.56 -11.93 28.20
CA GLN A 318 -3.68 -11.94 29.65
C GLN A 318 -2.56 -11.11 30.29
N TYR A 319 -2.93 -10.27 31.24
CA TYR A 319 -1.98 -9.43 32.00
C TYR A 319 -2.02 -9.75 33.46
N GLY A 320 -0.86 -9.96 34.07
CA GLY A 320 -0.71 -10.24 35.50
C GLY A 320 0.75 -10.09 35.93
N GLY A 321 0.97 -9.68 37.19
CA GLY A 321 2.33 -9.52 37.70
C GLY A 321 3.19 -8.49 36.98
N GLY A 322 2.58 -7.45 36.42
CA GLY A 322 3.31 -6.39 35.69
C GLY A 322 3.74 -6.74 34.23
N ARG A 323 3.27 -7.87 33.69
CA ARG A 323 3.64 -8.36 32.36
C ARG A 323 2.51 -9.15 31.70
N VAL A 324 2.64 -9.47 30.42
CA VAL A 324 1.79 -10.48 29.78
C VAL A 324 2.14 -11.85 30.37
N SER A 325 1.16 -12.52 30.97
CA SER A 325 1.29 -13.85 31.60
C SER A 325 1.00 -14.99 30.62
N GLY A 326 0.26 -14.72 29.55
CA GLY A 326 -0.10 -15.67 28.51
C GLY A 326 -1.07 -15.08 27.50
N VAL A 327 -1.36 -15.84 26.45
CA VAL A 327 -2.35 -15.51 25.44
C VAL A 327 -3.34 -16.66 25.31
N VAL A 328 -4.62 -16.38 25.49
CA VAL A 328 -5.67 -17.36 25.20
C VAL A 328 -5.88 -17.40 23.69
N ALA A 329 -5.69 -18.55 23.09
CA ALA A 329 -5.97 -18.79 21.67
C ALA A 329 -6.86 -20.03 21.52
N SER A 330 -7.72 -20.03 20.49
CA SER A 330 -8.50 -21.21 20.10
C SER A 330 -7.77 -21.92 18.97
N ASP A 331 -7.57 -23.23 19.09
CA ASP A 331 -7.05 -24.08 18.04
C ASP A 331 -8.08 -24.33 16.91
N PRO A 332 -7.73 -25.02 15.81
CA PRO A 332 -8.67 -25.33 14.72
C PRO A 332 -9.92 -26.12 15.14
N ALA A 333 -9.84 -26.86 16.27
CA ALA A 333 -11.00 -27.58 16.81
C ALA A 333 -11.88 -26.69 17.72
N GLY A 334 -11.50 -25.41 17.92
CA GLY A 334 -12.20 -24.47 18.79
C GLY A 334 -11.81 -24.57 20.27
N THR A 335 -10.88 -25.46 20.62
CA THR A 335 -10.43 -25.63 22.02
C THR A 335 -9.55 -24.44 22.43
N ARG A 336 -9.89 -23.82 23.56
CA ARG A 336 -9.10 -22.72 24.12
C ARG A 336 -7.88 -23.25 24.85
N GLN A 337 -6.73 -22.68 24.52
CA GLN A 337 -5.45 -23.01 25.14
C GLN A 337 -4.73 -21.72 25.54
N THR A 338 -3.95 -21.78 26.61
CA THR A 338 -3.08 -20.66 27.01
C THR A 338 -1.69 -20.88 26.43
N VAL A 339 -1.30 -19.98 25.53
CA VAL A 339 0.04 -19.91 24.95
C VAL A 339 0.93 -19.12 25.89
N THR A 340 2.08 -19.69 26.27
CA THR A 340 3.09 -19.02 27.09
C THR A 340 4.41 -18.85 26.33
N ALA A 341 4.99 -17.66 26.41
CA ALA A 341 6.28 -17.31 25.84
C ALA A 341 6.98 -16.29 26.73
N ASP A 342 8.25 -16.01 26.44
CA ASP A 342 9.00 -14.97 27.16
C ASP A 342 8.57 -13.58 26.68
N HIS A 343 8.29 -13.45 25.37
CA HIS A 343 7.81 -12.22 24.72
C HIS A 343 6.63 -12.49 23.80
N TYR A 344 5.84 -11.46 23.56
CA TYR A 344 4.67 -11.47 22.70
C TYR A 344 4.70 -10.28 21.76
N VAL A 345 4.59 -10.52 20.44
CA VAL A 345 4.45 -9.50 19.41
C VAL A 345 3.03 -9.56 18.85
N SER A 346 2.21 -8.56 19.16
CA SER A 346 0.86 -8.44 18.58
C SER A 346 0.98 -7.84 17.17
N ALA A 347 0.86 -8.69 16.16
CA ALA A 347 0.90 -8.36 14.74
C ALA A 347 -0.49 -8.46 14.08
N LEU A 348 -1.54 -8.40 14.89
CA LEU A 348 -2.93 -8.33 14.43
C LEU A 348 -3.23 -6.92 13.91
N PRO A 349 -4.09 -6.75 12.90
CA PRO A 349 -4.58 -5.43 12.53
C PRO A 349 -5.44 -4.83 13.64
N VAL A 350 -5.53 -3.49 13.70
CA VAL A 350 -6.07 -2.77 14.87
C VAL A 350 -7.50 -3.19 15.24
N GLU A 351 -8.35 -3.43 14.24
CA GLU A 351 -9.75 -3.85 14.42
C GLU A 351 -9.88 -5.20 15.17
N HIS A 352 -8.86 -6.05 15.06
CA HIS A 352 -8.77 -7.31 15.80
C HIS A 352 -7.94 -7.18 17.07
N ALA A 353 -6.80 -6.51 17.03
CA ALA A 353 -5.88 -6.36 18.15
C ALA A 353 -6.58 -5.78 19.39
N ARG A 354 -7.30 -4.66 19.22
CA ARG A 354 -7.98 -3.96 20.33
C ARG A 354 -9.03 -4.81 21.05
N ARG A 355 -9.58 -5.84 20.40
CA ARG A 355 -10.55 -6.77 20.99
C ARG A 355 -9.89 -7.84 21.86
N THR A 356 -8.58 -8.05 21.73
CA THR A 356 -7.82 -9.05 22.49
C THR A 356 -7.19 -8.49 23.76
N TRP A 357 -7.12 -7.18 23.91
CA TRP A 357 -6.45 -6.53 25.05
C TRP A 357 -7.35 -6.46 26.28
N SER A 358 -6.95 -7.14 27.36
CA SER A 358 -7.67 -7.11 28.61
C SER A 358 -7.69 -5.71 29.25
N ALA A 359 -8.65 -5.46 30.15
CA ALA A 359 -8.73 -4.19 30.90
C ALA A 359 -7.45 -3.90 31.69
N GLY A 360 -6.83 -4.93 32.30
CA GLY A 360 -5.57 -4.80 33.02
C GLY A 360 -4.42 -4.38 32.10
N LEU A 361 -4.34 -4.95 30.88
CA LEU A 361 -3.31 -4.59 29.90
C LEU A 361 -3.47 -3.14 29.41
N ARG A 362 -4.70 -2.70 29.16
CA ARG A 362 -5.02 -1.30 28.77
C ARG A 362 -4.73 -0.31 29.90
N ALA A 363 -4.94 -0.69 31.14
CA ALA A 363 -4.60 0.14 32.29
C ALA A 363 -3.08 0.27 32.49
N ALA A 364 -2.32 -0.80 32.20
CA ALA A 364 -0.86 -0.78 32.24
C ALA A 364 -0.23 0.09 31.15
N ASP A 365 -0.85 0.14 29.97
CA ASP A 365 -0.44 1.04 28.89
C ASP A 365 -1.65 1.79 28.30
N PRO A 366 -1.88 3.05 28.67
CA PRO A 366 -2.99 3.85 28.19
C PRO A 366 -3.00 4.10 26.66
N MET A 367 -1.84 3.94 25.96
CA MET A 367 -1.79 4.04 24.50
C MET A 367 -2.64 2.96 23.82
N LEU A 368 -2.77 1.77 24.43
CA LEU A 368 -3.66 0.73 23.91
C LEU A 368 -5.13 1.17 23.88
N GLY A 369 -5.56 1.96 24.89
CA GLY A 369 -6.90 2.54 24.92
C GLY A 369 -7.12 3.60 23.85
N ARG A 370 -6.08 4.33 23.42
CA ARG A 370 -6.19 5.31 22.33
C ARG A 370 -6.45 4.67 20.98
N CYS A 371 -6.00 3.42 20.78
CA CYS A 371 -6.27 2.69 19.53
C CYS A 371 -7.77 2.47 19.26
N ASP A 372 -8.65 2.64 20.25
CA ASP A 372 -10.10 2.59 20.04
C ASP A 372 -10.62 3.78 19.20
N LYS A 373 -9.83 4.85 19.10
CA LYS A 373 -10.11 6.02 18.27
C LYS A 373 -9.58 5.90 16.82
N LEU A 374 -8.86 4.83 16.51
CA LEU A 374 -8.45 4.55 15.15
C LEU A 374 -9.63 3.98 14.39
N GLU A 375 -9.82 4.47 13.17
CA GLU A 375 -10.96 4.16 12.34
C GLU A 375 -10.58 3.23 11.20
N THR A 376 -11.53 2.41 10.77
CA THR A 376 -11.37 1.49 9.64
C THR A 376 -12.55 1.66 8.68
N ASP A 377 -12.31 1.41 7.39
CA ASP A 377 -13.35 1.41 6.36
C ASP A 377 -13.12 0.26 5.37
N TRP A 378 -14.05 0.05 4.45
CA TRP A 378 -13.97 -1.07 3.53
C TRP A 378 -13.21 -0.68 2.26
N MET A 379 -12.21 -1.49 1.94
CA MET A 379 -11.55 -1.55 0.64
C MET A 379 -11.30 -3.03 0.35
N THR A 380 -11.90 -3.56 -0.71
CA THR A 380 -11.97 -5.01 -0.90
C THR A 380 -11.85 -5.39 -2.36
N GLY A 381 -11.07 -6.45 -2.62
CA GLY A 381 -10.82 -6.96 -3.95
C GLY A 381 -11.97 -7.83 -4.50
N ILE A 382 -12.22 -7.66 -5.80
CA ILE A 382 -13.01 -8.57 -6.62
C ILE A 382 -12.22 -8.93 -7.88
N GLN A 383 -12.26 -10.20 -8.28
CA GLN A 383 -11.55 -10.68 -9.46
C GLN A 383 -12.57 -11.00 -10.57
N PHE A 384 -12.21 -10.63 -11.80
CA PHE A 384 -12.93 -11.05 -13.01
C PHE A 384 -11.99 -11.86 -13.89
N TYR A 385 -12.36 -13.10 -14.20
CA TYR A 385 -11.58 -13.97 -15.08
C TYR A 385 -12.13 -13.85 -16.50
N LEU A 386 -11.25 -13.75 -17.48
CA LEU A 386 -11.59 -13.43 -18.86
C LEU A 386 -11.17 -14.58 -19.79
N THR A 387 -12.02 -14.88 -20.78
CA THR A 387 -11.72 -15.86 -21.85
C THR A 387 -10.90 -15.28 -22.99
N GLU A 388 -10.75 -13.96 -23.02
CA GLU A 388 -9.87 -13.23 -23.93
C GLU A 388 -9.18 -12.06 -23.21
N ARG A 389 -7.99 -11.66 -23.65
CA ARG A 389 -7.31 -10.51 -23.06
C ARG A 389 -7.96 -9.22 -23.51
N ALA A 390 -8.37 -8.39 -22.57
CA ALA A 390 -8.83 -7.05 -22.86
C ALA A 390 -7.63 -6.15 -23.22
N PRO A 391 -7.73 -5.30 -24.26
CA PRO A 391 -6.63 -4.40 -24.66
C PRO A 391 -6.58 -3.16 -23.75
N LEU A 392 -6.32 -3.39 -22.47
CA LEU A 392 -6.22 -2.35 -21.45
C LEU A 392 -4.83 -1.72 -21.39
N VAL A 393 -4.53 -1.02 -20.32
CA VAL A 393 -3.23 -0.43 -20.03
C VAL A 393 -2.28 -1.48 -19.45
N HIS A 394 -1.00 -1.44 -19.80
CA HIS A 394 0.03 -2.26 -19.15
C HIS A 394 0.41 -1.65 -17.80
N GLY A 395 -0.48 -1.76 -16.83
CA GLY A 395 -0.31 -1.22 -15.49
C GLY A 395 -1.64 -0.92 -14.79
N HIS A 396 -1.59 -0.03 -13.82
CA HIS A 396 -2.76 0.31 -13.01
C HIS A 396 -3.78 1.15 -13.76
N LEU A 397 -5.05 0.80 -13.58
CA LEU A 397 -6.23 1.49 -14.05
C LEU A 397 -6.95 2.12 -12.87
N ASN A 398 -7.17 3.43 -12.90
CA ASN A 398 -7.96 4.15 -11.92
C ASN A 398 -9.21 4.72 -12.60
N CYS A 399 -10.39 4.21 -12.24
CA CYS A 399 -11.67 4.66 -12.78
C CYS A 399 -12.14 5.90 -12.01
N ILE A 400 -11.65 7.08 -12.40
CA ILE A 400 -11.84 8.35 -11.70
C ILE A 400 -13.33 8.71 -11.50
N ASP A 401 -14.17 8.34 -12.46
CA ASP A 401 -15.59 8.69 -12.45
C ASP A 401 -16.49 7.56 -11.94
N SER A 402 -15.92 6.44 -11.51
CA SER A 402 -16.72 5.33 -10.99
C SER A 402 -17.35 5.69 -9.64
N ALA A 403 -18.62 5.33 -9.47
CA ALA A 403 -19.36 5.62 -8.23
C ALA A 403 -18.74 4.93 -7.01
N TRP A 404 -18.14 3.75 -7.22
CA TRP A 404 -17.51 2.98 -6.16
C TRP A 404 -16.00 3.11 -6.08
N SER A 405 -15.43 4.16 -6.71
CA SER A 405 -13.99 4.48 -6.68
C SER A 405 -13.12 3.26 -7.01
N LEU A 406 -13.36 2.69 -8.20
CA LEU A 406 -12.72 1.46 -8.64
C LEU A 406 -11.27 1.72 -9.09
N THR A 407 -10.37 0.84 -8.65
CA THR A 407 -9.05 0.69 -9.22
C THR A 407 -8.88 -0.74 -9.73
N ALA A 408 -8.09 -0.94 -10.79
CA ALA A 408 -7.94 -2.27 -11.37
C ALA A 408 -6.55 -2.48 -11.96
N ILE A 409 -6.19 -3.75 -12.14
CA ILE A 409 -5.00 -4.18 -12.88
C ILE A 409 -5.25 -5.52 -13.56
N GLN A 410 -4.80 -5.62 -14.81
CA GLN A 410 -4.82 -6.86 -15.58
C GLN A 410 -3.59 -7.69 -15.20
N GLN A 411 -3.78 -8.72 -14.40
CA GLN A 411 -2.71 -9.42 -13.70
C GLN A 411 -1.84 -10.29 -14.62
N ALA A 412 -2.47 -11.14 -15.45
CA ALA A 412 -1.74 -12.14 -16.23
C ALA A 412 -0.80 -11.52 -17.28
N GLU A 413 -1.01 -10.26 -17.68
CA GLU A 413 -0.10 -9.53 -18.55
C GLU A 413 1.29 -9.34 -17.91
N HIS A 414 1.34 -9.27 -16.59
CA HIS A 414 2.56 -9.10 -15.81
C HIS A 414 3.20 -10.42 -15.38
N TRP A 415 2.63 -11.58 -15.78
CA TRP A 415 3.12 -12.92 -15.43
C TRP A 415 3.75 -13.64 -16.63
N PRO A 416 4.86 -13.13 -17.19
CA PRO A 416 5.42 -13.64 -18.46
C PRO A 416 5.90 -15.09 -18.38
N SER A 417 6.19 -15.58 -17.19
CA SER A 417 6.62 -16.96 -16.94
C SER A 417 5.45 -17.93 -16.73
N ARG A 418 4.20 -17.46 -16.77
CA ARG A 418 3.00 -18.27 -16.57
C ARG A 418 2.09 -18.23 -17.78
N ASP A 419 1.88 -19.39 -18.37
CA ASP A 419 0.75 -19.62 -19.27
C ASP A 419 -0.51 -19.79 -18.39
N PHE A 420 -1.32 -18.73 -18.30
CA PHE A 420 -2.46 -18.67 -17.38
C PHE A 420 -3.42 -19.86 -17.58
N PRO A 421 -3.95 -20.15 -18.81
CA PRO A 421 -4.85 -21.27 -19.05
C PRO A 421 -4.21 -22.64 -18.81
N ALA A 422 -2.90 -22.78 -19.01
CA ALA A 422 -2.22 -24.06 -18.76
C ALA A 422 -2.08 -24.35 -17.26
N HIS A 423 -2.01 -23.31 -16.40
CA HIS A 423 -1.71 -23.47 -14.99
C HIS A 423 -2.94 -23.37 -14.07
N TYR A 424 -3.96 -22.61 -14.46
CA TYR A 424 -5.06 -22.26 -13.55
C TYR A 424 -6.44 -22.62 -14.09
N GLY A 425 -7.38 -22.83 -13.17
CA GLY A 425 -8.78 -22.99 -13.43
C GLY A 425 -9.14 -24.24 -14.22
N ASP A 426 -10.07 -24.09 -15.13
CA ASP A 426 -10.48 -25.14 -16.07
C ASP A 426 -9.69 -25.10 -17.39
N GLY A 427 -8.83 -24.08 -17.57
CA GLY A 427 -8.03 -23.86 -18.76
C GLY A 427 -8.71 -23.01 -19.84
N THR A 428 -9.87 -22.43 -19.56
CA THR A 428 -10.60 -21.55 -20.51
C THR A 428 -10.38 -20.07 -20.21
N ALA A 429 -10.14 -19.70 -18.94
CA ALA A 429 -9.74 -18.35 -18.58
C ALA A 429 -8.30 -18.09 -19.02
N VAL A 430 -8.04 -16.96 -19.67
CA VAL A 430 -6.72 -16.55 -20.17
C VAL A 430 -6.15 -15.37 -19.42
N ASP A 431 -6.96 -14.68 -18.61
CA ASP A 431 -6.55 -13.50 -17.85
C ASP A 431 -7.40 -13.31 -16.58
N CYS A 432 -6.86 -12.47 -15.69
CA CYS A 432 -7.48 -12.08 -14.44
C CYS A 432 -7.39 -10.55 -14.29
N LEU A 433 -8.54 -9.89 -14.25
CA LEU A 433 -8.67 -8.48 -13.91
C LEU A 433 -8.96 -8.36 -12.42
N SER A 434 -7.96 -7.92 -11.64
CA SER A 434 -8.11 -7.62 -10.21
C SER A 434 -8.65 -6.21 -10.04
N VAL A 435 -9.71 -6.06 -9.27
CA VAL A 435 -10.41 -4.78 -9.05
C VAL A 435 -10.58 -4.55 -7.57
N ASP A 436 -10.31 -3.34 -7.09
CA ASP A 436 -10.63 -2.92 -5.73
C ASP A 436 -11.81 -1.96 -5.71
N ILE A 437 -12.71 -2.18 -4.77
CA ILE A 437 -13.84 -1.32 -4.45
C ILE A 437 -13.45 -0.49 -3.22
N SER A 438 -13.25 0.81 -3.40
CA SER A 438 -12.85 1.72 -2.31
C SER A 438 -14.01 2.54 -1.73
N GLU A 439 -15.19 2.54 -2.38
CA GLU A 439 -16.40 3.25 -1.92
C GLU A 439 -17.58 2.28 -1.79
N TRP A 440 -17.98 1.99 -0.57
CA TRP A 440 -19.02 1.01 -0.26
C TRP A 440 -20.36 1.63 0.14
N ASP A 441 -20.40 2.96 0.34
CA ASP A 441 -21.54 3.67 0.91
C ASP A 441 -22.28 4.59 -0.09
N LYS A 442 -21.76 4.69 -1.33
CA LYS A 442 -22.43 5.44 -2.40
C LYS A 442 -23.31 4.54 -3.27
N PRO A 443 -24.44 5.06 -3.78
CA PRO A 443 -25.26 4.34 -4.76
C PRO A 443 -24.46 4.05 -6.05
N GLY A 444 -24.59 2.80 -6.55
CA GLY A 444 -24.06 2.41 -7.84
C GLY A 444 -24.92 2.89 -9.02
N ILE A 445 -24.45 2.64 -10.25
CA ILE A 445 -25.10 3.12 -11.50
C ILE A 445 -26.16 2.16 -12.02
N LEU A 446 -26.06 0.87 -11.72
CA LEU A 446 -26.95 -0.17 -12.25
C LEU A 446 -28.17 -0.38 -11.35
N TYR A 447 -27.97 -0.50 -10.05
CA TYR A 447 -29.02 -0.81 -9.10
C TYR A 447 -29.46 0.38 -8.23
N GLY A 448 -28.72 1.49 -8.21
CA GLY A 448 -28.97 2.62 -7.32
C GLY A 448 -28.85 2.27 -5.82
N LYS A 449 -28.23 1.13 -5.50
CA LYS A 449 -27.94 0.66 -4.15
C LYS A 449 -26.48 0.95 -3.79
N THR A 450 -26.17 1.09 -2.51
CA THR A 450 -24.78 1.05 -2.05
C THR A 450 -24.21 -0.37 -2.17
N ALA A 451 -22.89 -0.51 -2.23
CA ALA A 451 -22.28 -1.84 -2.32
C ALA A 451 -22.67 -2.75 -1.13
N LYS A 452 -22.80 -2.18 0.07
CA LYS A 452 -23.24 -2.88 1.29
C LYS A 452 -24.70 -3.38 1.19
N GLN A 453 -25.56 -2.69 0.42
CA GLN A 453 -26.95 -3.07 0.20
C GLN A 453 -27.14 -4.08 -0.93
N CYS A 454 -26.16 -4.30 -1.75
CA CYS A 454 -26.17 -5.26 -2.84
C CYS A 454 -25.92 -6.67 -2.32
N THR A 455 -26.47 -7.68 -3.00
CA THR A 455 -26.01 -9.07 -2.86
C THR A 455 -24.61 -9.22 -3.52
N ARG A 456 -23.92 -10.34 -3.27
CA ARG A 456 -22.62 -10.60 -3.91
C ARG A 456 -22.71 -10.57 -5.44
N ASP A 457 -23.76 -11.16 -6.02
CA ASP A 457 -23.99 -11.12 -7.48
C ASP A 457 -24.26 -9.70 -7.98
N GLU A 458 -25.04 -8.91 -7.25
CA GLU A 458 -25.30 -7.52 -7.60
C GLU A 458 -24.00 -6.69 -7.52
N VAL A 459 -23.14 -6.90 -6.51
CA VAL A 459 -21.82 -6.23 -6.43
C VAL A 459 -21.00 -6.55 -7.67
N ALA A 460 -20.88 -7.81 -8.06
CA ALA A 460 -20.10 -8.20 -9.23
C ALA A 460 -20.63 -7.55 -10.52
N ARG A 461 -21.95 -7.57 -10.73
CA ARG A 461 -22.58 -6.95 -11.91
C ARG A 461 -22.43 -5.42 -11.91
N GLU A 462 -22.57 -4.79 -10.76
CA GLU A 462 -22.40 -3.34 -10.60
C GLU A 462 -20.97 -2.93 -10.92
N VAL A 463 -19.97 -3.61 -10.34
CA VAL A 463 -18.55 -3.32 -10.63
C VAL A 463 -18.26 -3.52 -12.12
N TRP A 464 -18.74 -4.60 -12.72
CA TRP A 464 -18.57 -4.85 -14.16
C TRP A 464 -19.21 -3.75 -15.01
N ALA A 465 -20.40 -3.27 -14.62
CA ALA A 465 -21.09 -2.17 -15.30
C ALA A 465 -20.31 -0.86 -15.18
N GLN A 466 -19.75 -0.53 -14.00
CA GLN A 466 -18.95 0.67 -13.79
C GLN A 466 -17.62 0.62 -14.55
N LEU A 467 -16.96 -0.53 -14.64
CA LEU A 467 -15.78 -0.73 -15.48
C LEU A 467 -16.12 -0.48 -16.95
N LYS A 468 -17.20 -1.06 -17.47
CA LYS A 468 -17.64 -0.84 -18.85
C LYS A 468 -18.02 0.63 -19.11
N ALA A 469 -18.65 1.30 -18.15
CA ALA A 469 -19.00 2.71 -18.27
C ALA A 469 -17.77 3.61 -18.39
N SER A 470 -16.63 3.20 -17.81
CA SER A 470 -15.36 3.93 -17.90
C SER A 470 -14.50 3.51 -19.10
N LEU A 471 -14.67 2.30 -19.63
CA LEU A 471 -13.74 1.74 -20.63
C LEU A 471 -14.36 1.61 -22.04
N ASN A 472 -15.69 1.49 -22.13
CA ASN A 472 -16.38 1.29 -23.41
C ASN A 472 -17.07 2.56 -23.94
N ASP A 473 -16.84 3.72 -23.33
CA ASP A 473 -17.58 4.95 -23.60
C ASP A 473 -17.07 5.76 -24.81
N THR A 474 -15.90 5.40 -25.35
CA THR A 474 -15.27 6.09 -26.49
C THR A 474 -15.60 5.46 -27.86
N GLY A 475 -16.64 4.64 -27.95
CA GLY A 475 -17.06 3.91 -29.15
C GLY A 475 -16.24 2.65 -29.46
N ARG A 476 -15.34 2.25 -28.55
CA ARG A 476 -14.60 0.97 -28.60
C ARG A 476 -15.09 0.09 -27.46
N THR A 477 -15.32 -1.19 -27.73
CA THR A 477 -15.59 -2.20 -26.69
C THR A 477 -14.27 -2.79 -26.21
N LEU A 478 -13.81 -2.38 -25.03
CA LEU A 478 -12.60 -2.92 -24.42
C LEU A 478 -12.93 -4.08 -23.48
N LEU A 479 -14.11 -4.06 -22.82
CA LEU A 479 -14.64 -5.15 -22.02
C LEU A 479 -15.96 -5.63 -22.58
N SER A 480 -16.02 -6.91 -22.99
CA SER A 480 -17.22 -7.57 -23.50
C SER A 480 -17.82 -8.50 -22.45
N ASP A 481 -19.15 -8.56 -22.38
CA ASP A 481 -19.84 -9.53 -21.51
C ASP A 481 -19.54 -10.98 -21.92
N SER A 482 -19.29 -11.23 -23.22
CA SER A 482 -18.89 -12.55 -23.73
C SER A 482 -17.49 -12.98 -23.30
N ALA A 483 -16.63 -12.03 -22.95
CA ALA A 483 -15.29 -12.33 -22.44
C ALA A 483 -15.28 -12.69 -20.95
N LEU A 484 -16.36 -12.41 -20.22
CA LEU A 484 -16.44 -12.70 -18.80
C LEU A 484 -16.64 -14.20 -18.56
N HIS A 485 -15.60 -14.88 -18.04
CA HIS A 485 -15.66 -16.29 -17.66
C HIS A 485 -16.38 -16.45 -16.31
N SER A 486 -15.88 -15.78 -15.29
CA SER A 486 -16.37 -15.85 -13.90
C SER A 486 -15.84 -14.69 -13.07
N TRP A 487 -16.31 -14.59 -11.84
CA TRP A 487 -15.85 -13.60 -10.88
C TRP A 487 -15.71 -14.20 -9.48
N PHE A 488 -14.94 -13.54 -8.63
CA PHE A 488 -14.75 -13.92 -7.24
C PHE A 488 -14.58 -12.69 -6.37
N LEU A 489 -15.54 -12.44 -5.49
CA LEU A 489 -15.44 -11.39 -4.46
C LEU A 489 -14.80 -11.98 -3.20
N ASP A 490 -13.94 -11.21 -2.53
CA ASP A 490 -13.28 -11.62 -1.30
C ASP A 490 -14.27 -12.26 -0.31
N PRO A 491 -13.97 -13.46 0.22
CA PRO A 491 -14.83 -14.17 1.16
C PRO A 491 -14.91 -13.54 2.54
N GLY A 492 -14.00 -12.59 2.88
CA GLY A 492 -14.05 -11.83 4.12
C GLY A 492 -15.24 -10.87 4.22
N VAL A 493 -15.89 -10.56 3.09
CA VAL A 493 -17.12 -9.77 3.04
C VAL A 493 -18.34 -10.67 3.21
N ASN A 494 -19.06 -10.49 4.30
CA ASN A 494 -20.18 -11.34 4.69
C ASN A 494 -21.48 -10.53 4.84
N GLY A 495 -22.64 -11.21 4.69
CA GLY A 495 -23.95 -10.63 4.95
C GLY A 495 -24.37 -9.50 4.00
N LEU A 496 -23.78 -9.40 2.81
CA LEU A 496 -24.17 -8.44 1.78
C LEU A 496 -25.64 -8.59 1.41
N GLY A 497 -26.33 -7.46 1.22
CA GLY A 497 -27.76 -7.42 0.96
C GLY A 497 -28.63 -7.66 2.21
N THR A 498 -28.03 -7.79 3.38
CA THR A 498 -28.72 -7.83 4.69
C THR A 498 -28.54 -6.52 5.45
N PRO A 499 -29.29 -6.27 6.55
CA PRO A 499 -29.12 -5.07 7.36
C PRO A 499 -27.75 -4.93 8.05
N HIS A 500 -26.99 -6.03 8.19
CA HIS A 500 -25.74 -6.05 8.96
C HIS A 500 -24.60 -6.73 8.17
N PRO A 501 -24.17 -6.16 7.03
CA PRO A 501 -23.00 -6.66 6.33
C PRO A 501 -21.75 -6.42 7.15
N THR A 502 -20.77 -7.30 7.04
CA THR A 502 -19.48 -7.21 7.74
C THR A 502 -18.32 -7.46 6.79
N ASN A 503 -17.19 -6.84 7.06
CA ASN A 503 -15.91 -7.14 6.44
C ASN A 503 -14.92 -7.59 7.53
N GLU A 504 -14.31 -8.75 7.35
CA GLU A 504 -13.35 -9.28 8.31
C GLU A 504 -11.96 -8.65 8.20
N ASP A 505 -11.67 -8.00 7.10
CA ASP A 505 -10.36 -7.42 6.78
C ASP A 505 -10.52 -5.94 6.39
N GLU A 506 -11.09 -5.13 7.28
CA GLU A 506 -11.23 -3.69 7.08
C GLU A 506 -9.86 -3.01 6.91
N LEU A 507 -9.80 -1.92 6.16
CA LEU A 507 -8.62 -1.10 5.98
C LEU A 507 -8.57 0.00 7.06
N LEU A 508 -7.42 0.20 7.70
CA LEU A 508 -7.19 1.37 8.54
C LEU A 508 -7.23 2.63 7.67
N ILE A 509 -8.06 3.60 8.07
CA ILE A 509 -8.13 4.92 7.42
C ILE A 509 -7.53 5.99 8.34
N HIS A 510 -7.21 7.15 7.76
CA HIS A 510 -6.50 8.23 8.44
C HIS A 510 -7.30 9.55 8.41
N PRO A 511 -8.42 9.63 9.16
CA PRO A 511 -9.11 10.89 9.37
C PRO A 511 -8.26 11.88 10.18
N THR A 512 -8.66 13.14 10.11
CA THR A 512 -8.02 14.20 10.92
C THR A 512 -7.99 13.87 12.41
N GLY A 513 -6.88 14.20 13.08
CA GLY A 513 -6.70 14.01 14.52
C GLY A 513 -6.46 12.58 15.00
N THR A 514 -6.23 11.64 14.08
CA THR A 514 -6.00 10.23 14.46
C THR A 514 -4.54 9.86 14.68
N LEU A 515 -3.59 10.64 14.16
CA LEU A 515 -2.15 10.37 14.26
C LEU A 515 -1.68 10.07 15.68
N HIS A 516 -2.05 10.92 16.64
CA HIS A 516 -1.61 10.80 18.04
C HIS A 516 -2.24 9.62 18.79
N ASN A 517 -3.18 8.91 18.17
CA ASN A 517 -3.78 7.68 18.70
C ASN A 517 -3.02 6.42 18.25
N ARG A 518 -2.07 6.53 17.34
CA ARG A 518 -1.23 5.43 16.89
C ARG A 518 -0.15 5.12 17.94
N PRO A 519 -0.05 3.85 18.39
CA PRO A 519 0.90 3.48 19.43
C PRO A 519 2.33 3.34 18.87
N SER A 520 3.32 3.42 19.75
CA SER A 520 4.69 2.98 19.45
C SER A 520 4.78 1.45 19.43
N ALA A 521 5.79 0.92 18.73
CA ALA A 521 6.05 -0.52 18.67
C ALA A 521 6.41 -1.13 20.03
N GLY A 522 7.17 -0.42 20.87
CA GLY A 522 7.45 -0.79 22.25
C GLY A 522 6.36 -0.28 23.20
N THR A 523 5.73 -1.18 23.97
CA THR A 523 4.72 -0.82 24.98
C THR A 523 5.36 -0.56 26.35
N ARG A 524 4.55 -0.06 27.30
CA ARG A 524 4.98 0.05 28.71
C ARG A 524 5.07 -1.32 29.39
N VAL A 525 4.47 -2.35 28.82
CA VAL A 525 4.52 -3.72 29.33
C VAL A 525 5.79 -4.41 28.81
N PRO A 526 6.69 -4.88 29.69
CA PRO A 526 8.07 -5.22 29.33
C PRO A 526 8.24 -6.35 28.31
N ASN A 527 7.27 -7.24 28.18
CA ASN A 527 7.31 -8.38 27.27
C ASN A 527 6.20 -8.36 26.21
N PHE A 528 5.62 -7.17 25.94
CA PHE A 528 4.56 -7.02 24.94
C PHE A 528 4.90 -5.91 23.96
N PHE A 529 4.87 -6.25 22.66
CA PHE A 529 5.26 -5.36 21.56
C PHE A 529 4.17 -5.34 20.51
N LEU A 530 4.05 -4.23 19.78
CA LEU A 530 3.04 -4.02 18.75
C LEU A 530 3.69 -3.92 17.37
N SER A 531 3.06 -4.53 16.40
CA SER A 531 3.47 -4.49 15.02
C SER A 531 2.22 -4.46 14.13
N GLY A 532 2.25 -3.74 13.03
CA GLY A 532 1.12 -3.56 12.11
C GLY A 532 1.10 -2.17 11.52
N ASP A 533 0.27 -1.99 10.53
CA ASP A 533 0.10 -0.72 9.79
C ASP A 533 -0.46 0.43 10.66
N TYR A 534 -1.07 0.11 11.79
CA TYR A 534 -1.58 1.09 12.76
C TYR A 534 -0.52 1.61 13.74
N VAL A 535 0.63 0.95 13.85
CA VAL A 535 1.74 1.37 14.72
C VAL A 535 2.43 2.57 14.10
N ALA A 536 2.79 3.56 14.93
CA ALA A 536 3.42 4.79 14.46
C ALA A 536 4.81 4.51 13.87
N VAL A 537 4.98 4.81 12.60
CA VAL A 537 6.23 4.77 11.84
C VAL A 537 6.27 5.97 10.88
N ASP A 538 7.39 6.18 10.21
CA ASP A 538 7.58 7.35 9.34
C ASP A 538 6.65 7.33 8.10
N ILE A 539 6.28 6.15 7.59
CA ILE A 539 5.17 6.02 6.63
C ILE A 539 3.85 5.98 7.39
N ASP A 540 3.16 7.10 7.35
CA ASP A 540 1.90 7.32 8.03
C ASP A 540 0.71 6.92 7.14
N LEU A 541 0.65 5.65 6.77
CA LEU A 541 -0.42 5.08 5.95
C LEU A 541 -0.53 3.58 6.18
N ALA A 542 -1.73 3.03 6.04
CA ALA A 542 -1.97 1.58 6.02
C ALA A 542 -1.31 0.94 4.79
N THR A 543 -0.09 0.45 4.97
CA THR A 543 0.73 -0.11 3.89
C THR A 543 1.53 -1.33 4.36
N MET A 544 1.92 -2.17 3.40
CA MET A 544 2.86 -3.27 3.66
C MET A 544 4.21 -2.77 4.16
N GLU A 545 4.66 -1.60 3.70
CA GLU A 545 5.89 -0.94 4.19
C GLU A 545 5.77 -0.51 5.65
N GLY A 546 4.64 0.12 6.03
CA GLY A 546 4.37 0.49 7.42
C GLY A 546 4.31 -0.73 8.34
N ALA A 547 3.68 -1.82 7.87
CA ALA A 547 3.64 -3.09 8.58
C ALA A 547 5.04 -3.69 8.76
N ASN A 548 5.90 -3.67 7.75
CA ASN A 548 7.29 -4.14 7.82
C ASN A 548 8.14 -3.25 8.75
N ALA A 549 8.11 -1.94 8.57
CA ALA A 549 8.88 -0.99 9.38
C ALA A 549 8.50 -1.07 10.87
N SER A 550 7.21 -1.19 11.19
CA SER A 550 6.73 -1.33 12.57
C SER A 550 7.18 -2.64 13.22
N ALA A 551 7.23 -3.73 12.44
CA ALA A 551 7.74 -5.01 12.91
C ALA A 551 9.24 -4.93 13.25
N ARG A 552 10.05 -4.30 12.40
CA ARG A 552 11.47 -4.04 12.68
C ARG A 552 11.65 -3.18 13.94
N ALA A 553 10.81 -2.15 14.11
CA ALA A 553 10.82 -1.33 15.32
C ALA A 553 10.42 -2.14 16.58
N ALA A 554 9.44 -3.03 16.47
CA ALA A 554 9.04 -3.93 17.56
C ALA A 554 10.16 -4.90 17.96
N VAL A 555 10.84 -5.47 16.96
CA VAL A 555 12.02 -6.33 17.20
C VAL A 555 13.13 -5.54 17.87
N ASN A 556 13.45 -4.32 17.41
CA ASN A 556 14.45 -3.47 18.05
C ASN A 556 14.10 -3.18 19.52
N ALA A 557 12.84 -2.84 19.79
CA ALA A 557 12.37 -2.61 21.17
C ALA A 557 12.48 -3.88 22.04
N LEU A 558 12.23 -5.06 21.46
CA LEU A 558 12.42 -6.34 22.14
C LEU A 558 13.91 -6.59 22.45
N LEU A 559 14.79 -6.38 21.47
CA LEU A 559 16.24 -6.52 21.65
C LEU A 559 16.78 -5.58 22.74
N ASP A 560 16.24 -4.36 22.83
CA ASP A 560 16.61 -3.39 23.88
C ASP A 560 16.15 -3.86 25.25
N ARG A 561 14.96 -4.46 25.35
CA ARG A 561 14.46 -5.03 26.63
C ARG A 561 15.24 -6.23 27.11
N ASP A 562 15.82 -6.97 26.19
CA ASP A 562 16.62 -8.17 26.47
C ASP A 562 18.10 -7.87 26.67
N ASP A 563 18.53 -6.62 26.58
CA ASP A 563 19.94 -6.21 26.54
C ASP A 563 20.76 -7.04 25.51
N SER A 564 20.08 -7.39 24.40
CA SER A 564 20.63 -8.26 23.37
C SER A 564 21.75 -7.55 22.60
N GLN A 565 22.86 -8.27 22.37
CA GLN A 565 23.98 -7.82 21.55
C GLN A 565 23.75 -8.04 20.05
N ALA A 566 22.61 -8.63 19.65
CA ALA A 566 22.27 -8.80 18.24
C ALA A 566 22.15 -7.45 17.52
N ALA A 567 22.54 -7.42 16.26
CA ALA A 567 22.41 -6.22 15.44
C ALA A 567 20.96 -5.76 15.35
N ARG A 568 20.73 -4.46 15.54
CA ARG A 568 19.39 -3.86 15.38
C ARG A 568 18.95 -3.96 13.93
N CYS A 569 17.64 -4.14 13.73
CA CYS A 569 17.03 -4.06 12.41
C CYS A 569 17.22 -2.64 11.87
N THR A 570 17.65 -2.52 10.63
CA THR A 570 17.64 -1.23 9.92
C THR A 570 16.19 -0.83 9.66
N VAL A 571 15.79 0.35 10.11
CA VAL A 571 14.52 0.98 9.74
C VAL A 571 14.85 2.20 8.91
N THR A 572 14.69 2.06 7.59
CA THR A 572 15.00 3.15 6.66
C THR A 572 13.87 4.18 6.71
N PRO A 573 14.17 5.44 7.03
CA PRO A 573 13.18 6.49 7.04
C PRO A 573 12.75 6.86 5.61
N ARG A 574 11.59 7.48 5.50
CA ARG A 574 11.11 8.07 4.24
C ARG A 574 12.09 9.15 3.75
N TYR A 575 12.27 9.21 2.44
CA TYR A 575 13.09 10.27 1.82
C TYR A 575 12.53 11.66 2.15
N ARG A 576 13.41 12.55 2.54
CA ARG A 576 13.12 13.98 2.78
C ARG A 576 14.06 14.80 1.91
N ALA A 577 13.48 15.56 0.99
CA ALA A 577 14.27 16.35 0.05
C ALA A 577 15.16 17.39 0.78
N PRO A 578 16.50 17.32 0.61
CA PRO A 578 17.42 18.27 1.25
C PRO A 578 17.17 19.72 0.82
N GLY A 579 16.80 19.94 -0.45
CA GLY A 579 16.49 21.28 -0.99
C GLY A 579 15.32 21.99 -0.31
N MET A 580 14.44 21.25 0.40
CA MET A 580 13.31 21.84 1.15
C MET A 580 13.66 22.19 2.60
N GLU A 581 14.82 21.76 3.11
CA GLU A 581 15.15 21.88 4.53
C GLU A 581 15.30 23.33 5.01
N ALA A 582 15.86 24.20 4.17
CA ALA A 582 15.97 25.62 4.49
C ALA A 582 14.58 26.28 4.61
N ALA A 583 13.66 25.94 3.72
CA ALA A 583 12.29 26.44 3.77
C ALA A 583 11.53 25.90 5.00
N ARG A 584 11.71 24.62 5.37
CA ARG A 584 11.12 24.05 6.59
C ARG A 584 11.65 24.71 7.87
N ARG A 585 12.94 25.01 7.94
CA ARG A 585 13.51 25.77 9.08
C ARG A 585 12.95 27.17 9.17
N HIS A 586 12.79 27.85 8.02
CA HIS A 586 12.14 29.16 7.97
C HIS A 586 10.67 29.08 8.39
N ASP A 587 9.94 28.05 7.94
CA ASP A 587 8.54 27.85 8.33
C ASP A 587 8.40 27.54 9.83
N ARG A 588 9.33 26.80 10.43
CA ARG A 588 9.35 26.56 11.88
C ARG A 588 9.44 27.86 12.68
N TRP A 589 10.28 28.79 12.24
CA TRP A 589 10.36 30.12 12.85
C TRP A 589 9.03 30.89 12.68
N ARG A 590 8.45 30.89 11.48
CA ARG A 590 7.15 31.53 11.21
C ARG A 590 6.03 30.92 12.06
N TYR A 591 6.00 29.60 12.14
CA TYR A 591 5.00 28.88 12.91
C TYR A 591 5.02 29.26 14.40
N ARG A 592 6.20 29.33 15.00
CA ARG A 592 6.38 29.76 16.40
C ARG A 592 5.94 31.20 16.66
N LEU A 593 5.91 32.02 15.64
CA LEU A 593 5.36 33.39 15.70
C LEU A 593 3.88 33.49 15.35
N GLY A 594 3.17 32.37 15.16
CA GLY A 594 1.76 32.34 14.73
C GLY A 594 1.53 32.80 13.29
N LEU A 595 2.59 32.83 12.45
CA LEU A 595 2.50 33.27 11.06
C LEU A 595 2.21 32.09 10.14
N ARG A 596 1.51 32.35 9.03
CA ARG A 596 1.29 31.36 7.96
C ARG A 596 2.61 30.95 7.30
N ASN A 597 2.62 29.78 6.62
CA ASN A 597 3.72 29.39 5.74
C ASN A 597 3.95 30.49 4.67
N VAL A 598 5.19 30.68 4.22
CA VAL A 598 5.55 31.75 3.28
C VAL A 598 4.85 31.62 1.92
N PHE A 599 4.56 30.39 1.50
CA PHE A 599 3.82 30.10 0.26
C PHE A 599 2.30 30.09 0.45
N ASP A 600 1.80 30.22 1.67
CA ASP A 600 0.37 30.30 1.97
C ASP A 600 -0.12 31.75 1.84
N VAL A 601 -0.25 32.22 0.63
CA VAL A 601 -0.59 33.61 0.30
C VAL A 601 -2.08 33.92 0.26
N GLY A 602 -2.96 32.98 0.67
CA GLY A 602 -4.41 33.25 0.82
C GLY A 602 -5.31 32.28 0.13
#